data_d680e0ec3a2dbe49c4d2fe76624e5b97
#
_entry.id   d680e0ec3a2dbe49c4d2fe76624e5b97
#
_cell.length_a   1.000
_cell.length_b   1.000
_cell.length_c   1.000
_cell.angle_alpha   90.00
_cell.angle_beta   90.00
_cell.angle_gamma   90.00
#
_symmetry.space_group_name_H-M   'P 1'
#
loop_
_entity.id
_entity.type
_entity.pdbx_description
1 polymer ?
#
loop_
_entity_poly.entity_id
_entity_poly.type
_entity_poly.pdbx_seq_one_letter_code
_entity_poly.pdbx_strand_id
1 'polypeptide(L)'
;MPGPPRNAMGWRRSLSRMIRVCHIIPALSEPSSTDYLERENHRMRNRILSFIASASLLAVAGTALAQEQVVNLYSARHYATDEALYSGFTQATGIKVNRVDADDAGIMARLKAEGSASPADVILLVDAARLYRGEADGLFLPIKSKALEDAIPANLRARPAADGGIAWFGLSTRARVIVYNKAKVNKDDVDTYEELGDPKNKGKICIRSGSHPYNLSLFGAVTEHLGEQKAEAWLKGVVANLARPPKGGDTDQIRAVAAGECDIAVTNSYYLARIMRSDKPEDKDVASKVAVVFPNQQSWGTHMNIAGGAVARYSKNQANAVKFLEYLASPTAQNYFANGNNEWPAAKGVVSENPALRAMTGGQPFKSETIPISAVGEHMPKVQQMLDRVGFK
;
A
#
# COMPACT_ATOMS: atom_id res chain seq x y z
N MET A 1 -61.89 -6.19 -10.79
CA MET A 1 -63.24 -5.57 -10.58
C MET A 1 -63.19 -4.74 -9.32
N PRO A 2 -63.79 -3.56 -9.21
CA PRO A 2 -63.84 -2.42 -10.14
C PRO A 2 -63.12 -1.21 -9.51
N GLY A 3 -62.63 -0.25 -10.15
CA GLY A 3 -63.04 0.73 -11.12
C GLY A 3 -63.46 2.04 -10.48
N PRO A 4 -63.08 3.20 -11.10
CA PRO A 4 -63.05 4.54 -10.47
C PRO A 4 -64.35 5.34 -10.67
N PRO A 5 -64.47 6.62 -10.32
CA PRO A 5 -64.56 7.69 -11.31
C PRO A 5 -63.97 9.06 -10.87
N ARG A 6 -63.41 9.87 -11.79
CA ARG A 6 -63.93 10.87 -12.77
C ARG A 6 -64.84 11.93 -12.17
N ASN A 7 -64.45 13.21 -12.33
CA ASN A 7 -65.08 14.28 -13.16
C ASN A 7 -64.58 15.64 -12.63
N ALA A 8 -64.09 16.55 -13.38
CA ALA A 8 -64.44 17.25 -14.64
C ALA A 8 -65.13 18.61 -14.45
N MET A 9 -64.64 19.57 -15.17
CA MET A 9 -65.37 20.76 -15.76
C MET A 9 -65.71 21.91 -14.82
N GLY A 10 -65.56 23.14 -15.18
CA GLY A 10 -65.77 23.86 -16.39
C GLY A 10 -65.59 25.36 -16.18
N TRP A 11 -65.13 26.01 -17.22
CA TRP A 11 -65.78 27.01 -18.05
C TRP A 11 -66.45 28.21 -17.33
N ARG A 12 -66.17 29.47 -17.62
CA ARG A 12 -66.37 30.32 -18.80
C ARG A 12 -66.19 31.82 -18.42
N ARG A 13 -65.62 32.57 -19.37
CA ARG A 13 -66.02 33.79 -20.09
C ARG A 13 -66.70 34.92 -19.25
N SER A 14 -66.32 36.23 -19.44
CA SER A 14 -66.84 37.10 -20.43
C SER A 14 -66.50 38.58 -20.28
N LEU A 15 -65.98 39.22 -21.29
CA LEU A 15 -66.41 40.46 -21.90
C LEU A 15 -66.37 41.83 -21.18
N SER A 16 -65.58 42.69 -21.78
CA SER A 16 -65.89 44.05 -22.29
C SER A 16 -66.43 45.13 -21.41
N ARG A 17 -65.75 46.23 -21.34
CA ARG A 17 -66.28 47.54 -21.67
C ARG A 17 -65.24 48.56 -22.09
N MET A 18 -65.36 49.04 -23.29
CA MET A 18 -64.78 50.28 -23.84
C MET A 18 -65.40 51.48 -23.11
N ILE A 19 -64.56 52.43 -22.71
CA ILE A 19 -64.98 53.82 -22.52
C ILE A 19 -63.88 54.71 -23.12
N ARG A 20 -64.29 55.49 -24.14
CA ARG A 20 -63.52 56.63 -24.71
C ARG A 20 -63.60 57.79 -23.71
N VAL A 21 -62.52 58.50 -23.50
CA VAL A 21 -62.52 59.92 -23.15
C VAL A 21 -61.30 60.65 -23.73
N CYS A 22 -61.62 61.72 -24.32
CA CYS A 22 -60.93 62.85 -24.92
C CYS A 22 -59.49 63.19 -24.53
N HIS A 23 -58.81 63.64 -25.57
CA HIS A 23 -57.58 64.43 -25.63
C HIS A 23 -57.60 65.67 -24.74
N ILE A 24 -56.55 65.84 -23.89
CA ILE A 24 -56.01 67.16 -23.55
C ILE A 24 -54.50 67.02 -23.71
N ILE A 25 -53.92 67.83 -24.56
CA ILE A 25 -52.47 67.96 -24.74
C ILE A 25 -51.97 69.04 -23.75
N PRO A 26 -51.09 68.74 -22.83
CA PRO A 26 -50.32 69.79 -22.16
C PRO A 26 -49.00 70.08 -22.91
N ALA A 27 -48.67 71.32 -23.00
CA ALA A 27 -47.49 71.88 -23.64
C ALA A 27 -46.18 71.27 -23.13
N LEU A 28 -45.30 70.92 -24.07
CA LEU A 28 -43.92 70.53 -23.81
C LEU A 28 -43.14 71.75 -23.27
N SER A 29 -42.78 71.71 -21.99
CA SER A 29 -41.73 72.58 -21.46
C SER A 29 -40.38 71.90 -21.71
N GLU A 30 -39.47 72.60 -22.37
CA GLU A 30 -38.10 72.14 -22.59
C GLU A 30 -37.37 71.92 -21.25
N PRO A 31 -36.68 70.80 -21.04
CA PRO A 31 -35.93 70.56 -19.82
C PRO A 31 -34.71 71.47 -19.79
N SER A 32 -34.47 72.13 -18.65
CA SER A 32 -33.33 72.98 -18.42
C SER A 32 -32.00 72.20 -18.52
N SER A 33 -30.95 72.89 -18.97
CA SER A 33 -29.60 72.30 -19.13
C SER A 33 -29.02 71.65 -17.87
N THR A 34 -29.55 71.95 -16.70
CA THR A 34 -29.20 71.33 -15.41
C THR A 34 -29.74 69.92 -15.23
N ASP A 35 -30.94 69.62 -15.72
CA ASP A 35 -31.52 68.28 -15.68
C ASP A 35 -30.78 67.26 -16.56
N TYR A 36 -30.15 67.70 -17.65
CA TYR A 36 -29.38 66.82 -18.50
C TYR A 36 -28.07 66.40 -17.85
N LEU A 37 -27.38 67.27 -17.17
CA LEU A 37 -26.10 67.00 -16.45
C LEU A 37 -26.32 66.10 -15.21
N GLU A 38 -27.43 66.24 -14.51
CA GLU A 38 -27.77 65.34 -13.40
C GLU A 38 -28.11 63.92 -13.87
N ARG A 39 -28.81 63.79 -14.95
CA ARG A 39 -29.13 62.44 -15.54
C ARG A 39 -27.91 61.71 -16.09
N GLU A 40 -26.95 62.42 -16.71
CA GLU A 40 -25.68 61.81 -17.13
C GLU A 40 -24.79 61.42 -15.94
N ASN A 41 -24.71 62.25 -14.93
CA ASN A 41 -23.98 61.90 -13.70
C ASN A 41 -24.57 60.71 -12.96
N HIS A 42 -25.91 60.58 -12.90
CA HIS A 42 -26.57 59.39 -12.35
C HIS A 42 -26.36 58.12 -13.21
N ARG A 43 -26.35 58.28 -14.53
CA ARG A 43 -26.04 57.15 -15.42
C ARG A 43 -24.57 56.71 -15.34
N MET A 44 -23.64 57.66 -15.23
CA MET A 44 -22.22 57.33 -15.07
C MET A 44 -21.93 56.70 -13.73
N ARG A 45 -22.52 57.22 -12.64
CA ARG A 45 -22.37 56.69 -11.28
C ARG A 45 -22.94 55.25 -11.18
N ASN A 46 -24.07 54.97 -11.80
CA ASN A 46 -24.65 53.64 -11.84
C ASN A 46 -23.84 52.65 -12.70
N ARG A 47 -23.23 53.11 -13.82
CA ARG A 47 -22.32 52.31 -14.63
C ARG A 47 -21.01 51.99 -13.85
N ILE A 48 -20.44 52.93 -13.13
CA ILE A 48 -19.26 52.71 -12.32
C ILE A 48 -19.57 51.77 -11.15
N LEU A 49 -20.71 51.88 -10.47
CA LEU A 49 -21.15 50.99 -9.41
C LEU A 49 -21.43 49.57 -9.94
N SER A 50 -21.99 49.45 -11.15
CA SER A 50 -22.19 48.11 -11.77
C SER A 50 -20.85 47.47 -12.18
N PHE A 51 -19.85 48.23 -12.64
CA PHE A 51 -18.52 47.75 -12.98
C PHE A 51 -17.74 47.31 -11.73
N ILE A 52 -17.84 48.04 -10.62
CA ILE A 52 -17.22 47.69 -9.34
C ILE A 52 -17.88 46.47 -8.73
N ALA A 53 -19.21 46.34 -8.82
CA ALA A 53 -19.92 45.17 -8.34
C ALA A 53 -19.60 43.90 -9.17
N SER A 54 -19.43 44.04 -10.50
CA SER A 54 -19.04 42.91 -11.38
C SER A 54 -17.58 42.50 -11.19
N ALA A 55 -16.66 43.49 -10.95
CA ALA A 55 -15.27 43.19 -10.65
C ALA A 55 -15.09 42.56 -9.26
N SER A 56 -15.92 42.93 -8.27
CA SER A 56 -15.91 42.31 -6.94
C SER A 56 -16.46 40.88 -6.96
N LEU A 57 -17.44 40.55 -7.79
CA LEU A 57 -17.92 39.17 -7.97
C LEU A 57 -16.90 38.28 -8.67
N LEU A 58 -16.10 38.80 -9.62
CA LEU A 58 -15.02 38.08 -10.28
C LEU A 58 -13.81 37.86 -9.36
N ALA A 59 -13.54 38.76 -8.42
CA ALA A 59 -12.47 38.60 -7.44
C ALA A 59 -12.81 37.56 -6.33
N VAL A 60 -14.08 37.37 -6.00
CA VAL A 60 -14.53 36.34 -5.03
C VAL A 60 -14.59 34.94 -5.66
N ALA A 61 -14.77 34.84 -6.99
CA ALA A 61 -14.72 33.56 -7.71
C ALA A 61 -13.28 33.02 -7.89
N GLY A 62 -12.24 33.84 -7.64
CA GLY A 62 -10.82 33.47 -7.80
C GLY A 62 -10.15 32.91 -6.55
N THR A 63 -10.77 32.98 -5.40
CA THR A 63 -10.30 32.29 -4.17
C THR A 63 -11.15 31.04 -3.90
N ALA A 64 -11.33 30.17 -4.91
CA ALA A 64 -11.40 28.76 -4.60
C ALA A 64 -10.08 28.47 -3.87
N LEU A 65 -10.10 28.43 -2.54
CA LEU A 65 -9.01 27.91 -1.73
C LEU A 65 -8.60 26.63 -2.43
N ALA A 66 -7.46 26.62 -3.10
CA ALA A 66 -6.90 25.40 -3.64
C ALA A 66 -6.76 24.52 -2.41
N GLN A 67 -7.70 23.60 -2.23
CA GLN A 67 -7.67 22.62 -1.15
C GLN A 67 -6.29 22.01 -1.21
N GLU A 68 -5.50 22.16 -0.14
CA GLU A 68 -4.14 21.64 -0.10
C GLU A 68 -4.19 20.17 -0.55
N GLN A 69 -3.53 19.90 -1.66
CA GLN A 69 -3.51 18.55 -2.20
C GLN A 69 -2.66 17.69 -1.27
N VAL A 70 -3.29 16.80 -0.53
CA VAL A 70 -2.60 15.99 0.50
C VAL A 70 -2.91 14.49 0.33
N VAL A 71 -2.01 13.68 0.83
CA VAL A 71 -2.18 12.26 1.14
C VAL A 71 -1.76 12.04 2.58
N ASN A 72 -2.67 11.55 3.40
CA ASN A 72 -2.39 11.13 4.77
C ASN A 72 -1.99 9.65 4.75
N LEU A 73 -0.72 9.39 4.95
CA LEU A 73 -0.10 8.08 4.88
C LEU A 73 0.05 7.46 6.27
N TYR A 74 -0.54 6.30 6.49
CA TYR A 74 -0.28 5.45 7.64
C TYR A 74 0.67 4.33 7.22
N SER A 75 1.90 4.32 7.76
CA SER A 75 2.98 3.46 7.29
C SER A 75 3.55 2.59 8.40
N ALA A 76 3.60 1.31 8.15
CA ALA A 76 4.37 0.35 8.95
C ALA A 76 5.77 0.11 8.37
N ARG A 77 6.14 0.79 7.31
CA ARG A 77 7.49 0.75 6.76
C ARG A 77 8.43 1.54 7.66
N HIS A 78 9.52 0.90 8.06
CA HIS A 78 10.46 1.43 9.07
C HIS A 78 11.81 1.84 8.47
N TYR A 79 11.82 2.17 7.16
CA TYR A 79 13.04 2.59 6.47
C TYR A 79 13.13 4.11 6.44
N ALA A 80 14.18 4.68 7.04
CA ALA A 80 14.46 6.11 6.93
C ALA A 80 14.66 6.54 5.46
N THR A 81 15.09 5.62 4.62
CA THR A 81 15.26 5.83 3.18
C THR A 81 13.94 6.08 2.45
N ASP A 82 12.79 5.64 2.96
CA ASP A 82 11.49 5.86 2.30
C ASP A 82 11.10 7.35 2.19
N GLU A 83 11.74 8.24 2.95
CA GLU A 83 11.51 9.68 2.84
C GLU A 83 11.75 10.22 1.42
N ALA A 84 12.73 9.67 0.71
CA ALA A 84 13.00 10.07 -0.66
C ALA A 84 11.89 9.65 -1.64
N LEU A 85 11.16 8.55 -1.36
CA LEU A 85 9.97 8.17 -2.14
C LEU A 85 8.85 9.20 -1.95
N TYR A 86 8.62 9.63 -0.72
CA TYR A 86 7.53 10.57 -0.40
C TYR A 86 7.82 11.97 -0.92
N SER A 87 9.06 12.43 -0.77
CA SER A 87 9.52 13.71 -1.34
C SER A 87 9.45 13.70 -2.87
N GLY A 88 9.86 12.59 -3.51
CA GLY A 88 9.79 12.42 -4.95
C GLY A 88 8.36 12.47 -5.49
N PHE A 89 7.41 11.87 -4.78
CA PHE A 89 5.99 11.99 -5.11
C PHE A 89 5.52 13.44 -5.03
N THR A 90 5.86 14.13 -3.95
CA THR A 90 5.48 15.54 -3.78
C THR A 90 6.08 16.42 -4.87
N GLN A 91 7.34 16.21 -5.24
CA GLN A 91 7.99 16.94 -6.33
C GLN A 91 7.32 16.70 -7.68
N ALA A 92 6.94 15.45 -7.95
CA ALA A 92 6.32 15.05 -9.23
C ALA A 92 4.88 15.53 -9.38
N THR A 93 4.13 15.69 -8.29
CA THR A 93 2.67 15.87 -8.33
C THR A 93 2.17 17.15 -7.66
N GLY A 94 2.98 17.80 -6.84
CA GLY A 94 2.55 18.89 -5.94
C GLY A 94 1.70 18.42 -4.76
N ILE A 95 1.44 17.12 -4.61
CA ILE A 95 0.64 16.55 -3.52
C ILE A 95 1.54 16.30 -2.32
N LYS A 96 1.21 16.90 -1.17
CA LYS A 96 1.97 16.73 0.07
C LYS A 96 1.65 15.39 0.74
N VAL A 97 2.66 14.72 1.28
CA VAL A 97 2.49 13.50 2.08
C VAL A 97 2.61 13.83 3.56
N ASN A 98 1.52 13.63 4.30
CA ASN A 98 1.52 13.68 5.77
C ASN A 98 1.63 12.25 6.29
N ARG A 99 2.65 11.95 7.10
CA ARG A 99 2.96 10.58 7.51
C ARG A 99 2.71 10.34 8.99
N VAL A 100 2.15 9.16 9.29
CA VAL A 100 2.07 8.56 10.61
C VAL A 100 2.73 7.19 10.55
N ASP A 101 3.77 7.01 11.36
CA ASP A 101 4.52 5.76 11.44
C ASP A 101 4.17 5.00 12.73
N ALA A 102 3.95 3.70 12.61
CA ALA A 102 3.85 2.76 13.71
C ALA A 102 4.17 1.35 13.16
N ASP A 103 4.24 0.34 14.03
CA ASP A 103 4.29 -1.04 13.55
C ASP A 103 2.94 -1.46 12.91
N ASP A 104 2.93 -2.57 12.19
CA ASP A 104 1.71 -3.06 11.50
C ASP A 104 0.52 -3.23 12.45
N ALA A 105 0.75 -3.71 13.68
CA ALA A 105 -0.31 -3.91 14.67
C ALA A 105 -0.88 -2.57 15.15
N GLY A 106 -0.01 -1.60 15.40
CA GLY A 106 -0.37 -0.23 15.77
C GLY A 106 -1.17 0.49 14.70
N ILE A 107 -0.74 0.42 13.44
CA ILE A 107 -1.50 0.96 12.29
C ILE A 107 -2.89 0.34 12.21
N MET A 108 -2.99 -0.99 12.28
CA MET A 108 -4.24 -1.72 12.20
C MET A 108 -5.19 -1.38 13.36
N ALA A 109 -4.65 -1.33 14.59
CA ALA A 109 -5.42 -0.97 15.79
C ALA A 109 -5.94 0.48 15.71
N ARG A 110 -5.09 1.40 15.25
CA ARG A 110 -5.44 2.80 15.08
C ARG A 110 -6.57 2.99 14.06
N LEU A 111 -6.47 2.38 12.89
CA LEU A 111 -7.52 2.44 11.86
C LEU A 111 -8.87 1.92 12.38
N LYS A 112 -8.86 0.82 13.16
CA LYS A 112 -10.08 0.29 13.78
C LYS A 112 -10.67 1.25 14.81
N ALA A 113 -9.83 1.85 15.65
CA ALA A 113 -10.28 2.80 16.69
C ALA A 113 -10.82 4.09 16.09
N GLU A 114 -10.20 4.61 15.04
CA GLU A 114 -10.64 5.83 14.36
C GLU A 114 -11.90 5.61 13.49
N GLY A 115 -12.08 4.41 12.94
CA GLY A 115 -13.24 4.04 12.12
C GLY A 115 -13.47 5.03 10.97
N SER A 116 -14.71 5.50 10.81
CA SER A 116 -15.07 6.47 9.75
C SER A 116 -14.50 7.88 9.97
N ALA A 117 -13.97 8.17 11.15
CA ALA A 117 -13.31 9.45 11.46
C ALA A 117 -11.81 9.42 11.11
N SER A 118 -11.27 8.28 10.67
CA SER A 118 -9.86 8.18 10.30
C SER A 118 -9.49 9.19 9.21
N PRO A 119 -8.41 9.95 9.38
CA PRO A 119 -7.89 10.83 8.34
C PRO A 119 -7.05 10.08 7.30
N ALA A 120 -6.75 8.80 7.50
CA ALA A 120 -5.88 8.01 6.64
C ALA A 120 -6.41 7.93 5.20
N ASP A 121 -5.53 8.14 4.24
CA ASP A 121 -5.82 7.98 2.81
C ASP A 121 -5.14 6.75 2.23
N VAL A 122 -3.88 6.52 2.60
CA VAL A 122 -3.08 5.35 2.17
C VAL A 122 -2.53 4.62 3.38
N ILE A 123 -2.53 3.31 3.27
CA ILE A 123 -1.99 2.38 4.28
C ILE A 123 -0.87 1.59 3.61
N LEU A 124 0.35 1.62 4.20
CA LEU A 124 1.46 0.77 3.78
C LEU A 124 1.79 -0.24 4.88
N LEU A 125 1.71 -1.53 4.54
CA LEU A 125 2.04 -2.65 5.43
C LEU A 125 3.20 -3.47 4.85
N VAL A 126 3.94 -4.15 5.71
CA VAL A 126 5.20 -4.82 5.32
C VAL A 126 5.12 -6.33 5.22
N ASP A 127 3.92 -6.91 5.22
CA ASP A 127 3.73 -8.35 5.13
C ASP A 127 2.37 -8.70 4.51
N ALA A 128 2.34 -9.74 3.68
CA ALA A 128 1.14 -10.24 3.02
C ALA A 128 0.05 -10.66 4.01
N ALA A 129 0.43 -11.29 5.14
CA ALA A 129 -0.51 -11.69 6.18
C ALA A 129 -1.23 -10.48 6.79
N ARG A 130 -0.53 -9.35 6.93
CA ARG A 130 -1.10 -8.09 7.44
C ARG A 130 -2.04 -7.46 6.42
N LEU A 131 -1.68 -7.46 5.15
CA LEU A 131 -2.54 -6.97 4.06
C LEU A 131 -3.83 -7.79 3.97
N TYR A 132 -3.71 -9.12 3.98
CA TYR A 132 -4.86 -10.01 4.01
C TYR A 132 -5.76 -9.75 5.24
N ARG A 133 -5.16 -9.61 6.42
CA ARG A 133 -5.91 -9.28 7.65
C ARG A 133 -6.63 -7.95 7.56
N GLY A 134 -5.98 -6.90 7.03
CA GLY A 134 -6.57 -5.58 6.83
C GLY A 134 -7.76 -5.61 5.88
N GLU A 135 -7.67 -6.40 4.82
CA GLU A 135 -8.78 -6.67 3.89
C GLU A 135 -9.94 -7.39 4.59
N ALA A 136 -9.66 -8.48 5.31
CA ALA A 136 -10.66 -9.25 6.05
C ALA A 136 -11.37 -8.42 7.14
N ASP A 137 -10.65 -7.48 7.76
CA ASP A 137 -11.18 -6.55 8.76
C ASP A 137 -11.94 -5.35 8.11
N GLY A 138 -12.02 -5.27 6.76
CA GLY A 138 -12.74 -4.22 6.04
C GLY A 138 -12.08 -2.84 6.12
N LEU A 139 -10.75 -2.77 6.36
CA LEU A 139 -10.01 -1.52 6.54
C LEU A 139 -9.63 -0.84 5.22
N PHE A 140 -9.76 -1.55 4.09
CA PHE A 140 -9.36 -1.08 2.77
C PHE A 140 -10.55 -0.79 1.88
N LEU A 141 -10.40 0.18 1.00
CA LEU A 141 -11.31 0.48 -0.08
C LEU A 141 -10.79 -0.22 -1.35
N PRO A 142 -11.51 -1.20 -1.89
CA PRO A 142 -11.14 -1.77 -3.19
C PRO A 142 -11.18 -0.69 -4.28
N ILE A 143 -10.14 -0.61 -5.09
CA ILE A 143 -9.98 0.39 -6.15
C ILE A 143 -9.81 -0.29 -7.52
N LYS A 144 -10.12 0.43 -8.58
CA LYS A 144 -9.83 0.06 -9.96
C LYS A 144 -8.79 1.03 -10.50
N SER A 145 -7.62 0.53 -10.82
CA SER A 145 -6.55 1.29 -11.47
C SER A 145 -5.88 0.43 -12.50
N LYS A 146 -6.11 0.76 -13.77
CA LYS A 146 -5.46 0.06 -14.88
C LYS A 146 -3.93 0.14 -14.77
N ALA A 147 -3.41 1.28 -14.35
CA ALA A 147 -1.96 1.47 -14.19
C ALA A 147 -1.36 0.51 -13.16
N LEU A 148 -2.01 0.35 -11.99
CA LEU A 148 -1.58 -0.61 -10.97
C LEU A 148 -1.74 -2.06 -11.45
N GLU A 149 -2.82 -2.38 -12.13
CA GLU A 149 -3.10 -3.74 -12.62
C GLU A 149 -2.15 -4.16 -13.74
N ASP A 150 -1.77 -3.22 -14.60
CA ASP A 150 -0.78 -3.46 -15.66
C ASP A 150 0.64 -3.62 -15.06
N ALA A 151 0.99 -2.78 -14.08
CA ALA A 151 2.31 -2.79 -13.45
C ALA A 151 2.52 -3.99 -12.51
N ILE A 152 1.56 -4.27 -11.62
CA ILE A 152 1.74 -5.28 -10.57
C ILE A 152 1.16 -6.63 -11.00
N PRO A 153 1.96 -7.73 -10.96
CA PRO A 153 1.49 -9.08 -11.28
C PRO A 153 0.28 -9.51 -10.44
N ALA A 154 -0.60 -10.33 -11.02
CA ALA A 154 -1.83 -10.77 -10.35
C ALA A 154 -1.57 -11.56 -9.05
N ASN A 155 -0.48 -12.32 -8.99
CA ASN A 155 -0.07 -13.05 -7.80
C ASN A 155 0.48 -12.18 -6.66
N LEU A 156 0.78 -10.90 -6.91
CA LEU A 156 1.28 -9.93 -5.92
C LEU A 156 0.23 -8.90 -5.49
N ARG A 157 -1.04 -9.16 -5.70
CA ARG A 157 -2.14 -8.25 -5.30
C ARG A 157 -3.33 -9.04 -4.75
N ALA A 158 -4.28 -8.35 -4.11
CA ALA A 158 -5.52 -8.95 -3.65
C ALA A 158 -6.30 -9.57 -4.82
N ARG A 159 -7.09 -10.60 -4.52
CA ARG A 159 -8.07 -11.12 -5.47
C ARG A 159 -9.09 -10.04 -5.79
N PRO A 160 -9.51 -9.89 -7.06
CA PRO A 160 -10.55 -8.94 -7.39
C PRO A 160 -11.86 -9.22 -6.64
N ALA A 161 -12.47 -8.18 -6.09
CA ALA A 161 -13.82 -8.24 -5.53
C ALA A 161 -14.85 -8.48 -6.66
N ALA A 162 -16.11 -8.73 -6.31
CA ALA A 162 -17.17 -9.02 -7.27
C ALA A 162 -17.38 -7.91 -8.31
N ASP A 163 -17.11 -6.65 -7.94
CA ASP A 163 -17.16 -5.49 -8.84
C ASP A 163 -15.86 -5.28 -9.64
N GLY A 164 -14.84 -6.11 -9.42
CA GLY A 164 -13.51 -6.02 -10.02
C GLY A 164 -12.54 -5.09 -9.30
N GLY A 165 -12.91 -4.50 -8.17
CA GLY A 165 -12.01 -3.69 -7.34
C GLY A 165 -10.95 -4.55 -6.65
N ILE A 166 -9.75 -3.99 -6.44
CA ILE A 166 -8.62 -4.66 -5.79
C ILE A 166 -8.30 -3.94 -4.50
N ALA A 167 -8.27 -4.67 -3.39
CA ALA A 167 -8.16 -4.08 -2.05
C ALA A 167 -6.73 -3.59 -1.72
N TRP A 168 -5.69 -4.25 -2.23
CA TRP A 168 -4.29 -3.89 -2.02
C TRP A 168 -3.39 -4.40 -3.13
N PHE A 169 -2.21 -3.78 -3.26
CA PHE A 169 -1.18 -4.08 -4.25
C PHE A 169 0.17 -4.25 -3.57
N GLY A 170 0.93 -5.29 -3.97
CA GLY A 170 2.34 -5.42 -3.61
C GLY A 170 3.18 -4.38 -4.32
N LEU A 171 4.02 -3.66 -3.59
CA LEU A 171 4.82 -2.55 -4.09
C LEU A 171 6.31 -2.86 -4.11
N SER A 172 6.75 -3.77 -3.27
CA SER A 172 8.11 -4.34 -3.29
C SER A 172 8.06 -5.79 -2.81
N THR A 173 9.09 -6.58 -3.17
CA THR A 173 9.16 -7.98 -2.76
C THR A 173 10.46 -8.29 -2.03
N ARG A 174 10.45 -9.33 -1.20
CA ARG A 174 11.63 -9.87 -0.53
C ARG A 174 11.55 -11.40 -0.49
N ALA A 175 12.68 -12.04 -0.75
CA ALA A 175 12.79 -13.48 -0.62
C ALA A 175 12.97 -13.87 0.85
N ARG A 176 12.31 -14.96 1.28
CA ARG A 176 12.60 -15.62 2.55
C ARG A 176 13.71 -16.64 2.30
N VAL A 177 14.94 -16.29 2.62
CA VAL A 177 16.14 -17.07 2.28
C VAL A 177 16.67 -17.86 3.47
N ILE A 178 17.46 -18.88 3.17
CA ILE A 178 18.26 -19.58 4.18
C ILE A 178 19.69 -19.03 4.16
N VAL A 179 20.14 -18.51 5.29
CA VAL A 179 21.52 -18.09 5.52
C VAL A 179 22.23 -19.16 6.32
N TYR A 180 23.41 -19.56 5.92
CA TYR A 180 24.16 -20.62 6.57
C TYR A 180 25.65 -20.28 6.77
N ASN A 181 26.28 -20.92 7.74
CA ASN A 181 27.72 -20.82 7.96
C ASN A 181 28.44 -21.65 6.90
N LYS A 182 29.14 -20.99 5.96
CA LYS A 182 29.77 -21.65 4.81
C LYS A 182 30.94 -22.59 5.15
N ALA A 183 31.47 -22.51 6.40
CA ALA A 183 32.53 -23.41 6.87
C ALA A 183 31.99 -24.69 7.52
N LYS A 184 30.69 -24.71 7.91
CA LYS A 184 30.09 -25.79 8.68
C LYS A 184 28.98 -26.54 7.99
N VAL A 185 28.30 -25.91 7.00
CA VAL A 185 27.12 -26.47 6.33
C VAL A 185 27.39 -26.57 4.84
N ASN A 186 27.08 -27.73 4.27
CA ASN A 186 27.04 -27.88 2.82
C ASN A 186 25.74 -27.24 2.28
N LYS A 187 25.84 -26.48 1.20
CA LYS A 187 24.69 -25.85 0.53
C LYS A 187 23.56 -26.86 0.26
N ASP A 188 23.91 -28.07 -0.22
CA ASP A 188 22.96 -29.11 -0.61
C ASP A 188 22.19 -29.73 0.59
N ASP A 189 22.60 -29.42 1.81
CA ASP A 189 21.90 -29.82 3.03
C ASP A 189 20.80 -28.84 3.48
N VAL A 190 20.68 -27.71 2.78
CA VAL A 190 19.77 -26.58 3.13
C VAL A 190 19.19 -25.91 1.89
N ASP A 191 19.08 -26.61 0.76
CA ASP A 191 18.63 -26.02 -0.50
C ASP A 191 17.10 -26.00 -0.65
N THR A 192 16.36 -26.60 0.31
CA THR A 192 14.90 -26.54 0.41
C THR A 192 14.42 -26.09 1.79
N TYR A 193 13.19 -25.58 1.88
CA TYR A 193 12.56 -25.33 3.20
C TYR A 193 12.23 -26.63 3.92
N GLU A 194 11.93 -27.70 3.18
CA GLU A 194 11.60 -29.01 3.72
C GLU A 194 12.76 -29.56 4.58
N GLU A 195 14.00 -29.32 4.19
CA GLU A 195 15.19 -29.76 4.91
C GLU A 195 15.40 -29.07 6.28
N LEU A 196 14.78 -27.93 6.52
CA LEU A 196 14.77 -27.32 7.85
C LEU A 196 14.10 -28.23 8.89
N GLY A 197 13.16 -29.09 8.47
CA GLY A 197 12.50 -30.07 9.31
C GLY A 197 13.24 -31.43 9.42
N ASP A 198 14.32 -31.63 8.62
CA ASP A 198 15.09 -32.87 8.60
C ASP A 198 15.93 -33.03 9.88
N PRO A 199 15.93 -34.19 10.54
CA PRO A 199 16.76 -34.48 11.73
C PRO A 199 18.27 -34.23 11.56
N LYS A 200 18.80 -34.26 10.31
CA LYS A 200 20.21 -33.91 10.02
C LYS A 200 20.60 -32.50 10.48
N ASN A 201 19.60 -31.62 10.61
CA ASN A 201 19.76 -30.24 11.03
C ASN A 201 19.48 -29.99 12.53
N LYS A 202 19.43 -31.05 13.34
CA LYS A 202 19.17 -30.98 14.78
C LYS A 202 20.17 -30.06 15.48
N GLY A 203 19.66 -29.07 16.22
CA GLY A 203 20.47 -28.13 17.01
C GLY A 203 21.23 -27.10 16.16
N LYS A 204 20.87 -26.91 14.88
CA LYS A 204 21.60 -26.01 13.97
C LYS A 204 20.83 -24.73 13.62
N ILE A 205 19.52 -24.64 13.87
CA ILE A 205 18.68 -23.58 13.32
C ILE A 205 18.48 -22.45 14.33
N CYS A 206 18.73 -21.22 13.89
CA CYS A 206 18.28 -19.99 14.52
C CYS A 206 17.17 -19.35 13.69
N ILE A 207 16.10 -18.95 14.35
CA ILE A 207 14.96 -18.29 13.72
C ILE A 207 14.31 -17.32 14.71
N ARG A 208 13.66 -16.29 14.23
CA ARG A 208 12.84 -15.40 15.04
C ARG A 208 11.54 -16.09 15.48
N SER A 209 10.74 -15.44 16.33
CA SER A 209 9.44 -15.96 16.81
C SER A 209 8.61 -16.57 15.69
N GLY A 210 8.02 -17.74 15.96
CA GLY A 210 7.10 -18.43 15.03
C GLY A 210 5.88 -17.59 14.69
N SER A 211 5.35 -16.83 15.65
CA SER A 211 4.20 -15.95 15.46
C SER A 211 4.52 -14.62 14.76
N HIS A 212 5.79 -14.37 14.41
CA HIS A 212 6.14 -13.17 13.68
C HIS A 212 5.58 -13.23 12.24
N PRO A 213 5.01 -12.14 11.69
CA PRO A 213 4.41 -12.13 10.36
C PRO A 213 5.24 -12.79 9.26
N TYR A 214 6.56 -12.55 9.22
CA TYR A 214 7.45 -13.14 8.19
C TYR A 214 7.50 -14.67 8.24
N ASN A 215 7.44 -15.25 9.43
CA ASN A 215 7.37 -16.70 9.60
C ASN A 215 5.96 -17.22 9.34
N LEU A 216 4.93 -16.52 9.80
CA LEU A 216 3.54 -16.87 9.47
C LEU A 216 3.34 -16.95 7.96
N SER A 217 3.86 -15.98 7.20
CA SER A 217 3.76 -15.99 5.75
C SER A 217 4.52 -17.16 5.11
N LEU A 218 5.76 -17.44 5.54
CA LEU A 218 6.48 -18.63 5.07
C LEU A 218 5.72 -19.93 5.40
N PHE A 219 5.23 -20.05 6.63
CA PHE A 219 4.51 -21.27 7.06
C PHE A 219 3.18 -21.42 6.32
N GLY A 220 2.51 -20.31 5.98
CA GLY A 220 1.34 -20.30 5.09
C GLY A 220 1.68 -20.81 3.70
N ALA A 221 2.79 -20.36 3.11
CA ALA A 221 3.27 -20.82 1.82
C ALA A 221 3.63 -22.32 1.84
N VAL A 222 4.36 -22.76 2.86
CA VAL A 222 4.66 -24.19 3.06
C VAL A 222 3.37 -25.02 3.21
N THR A 223 2.36 -24.49 3.90
CA THR A 223 1.05 -25.15 4.05
C THR A 223 0.32 -25.27 2.72
N GLU A 224 0.36 -24.25 1.87
CA GLU A 224 -0.22 -24.28 0.54
C GLU A 224 0.44 -25.35 -0.34
N HIS A 225 1.78 -25.45 -0.30
CA HIS A 225 2.52 -26.41 -1.13
C HIS A 225 2.47 -27.85 -0.63
N LEU A 226 2.52 -28.09 0.68
CA LEU A 226 2.63 -29.42 1.27
C LEU A 226 1.31 -29.99 1.79
N GLY A 227 0.33 -29.12 2.02
CA GLY A 227 -0.88 -29.44 2.77
C GLY A 227 -0.66 -29.43 4.29
N GLU A 228 -1.74 -29.24 5.05
CA GLU A 228 -1.73 -28.96 6.51
C GLU A 228 -0.99 -30.03 7.31
N GLN A 229 -1.26 -31.33 7.05
CA GLN A 229 -0.65 -32.42 7.81
C GLN A 229 0.87 -32.48 7.67
N LYS A 230 1.39 -32.33 6.44
CA LYS A 230 2.84 -32.35 6.19
C LYS A 230 3.50 -31.07 6.70
N ALA A 231 2.84 -29.92 6.57
CA ALA A 231 3.33 -28.64 7.10
C ALA A 231 3.46 -28.69 8.63
N GLU A 232 2.50 -29.28 9.35
CA GLU A 232 2.59 -29.45 10.80
C GLU A 232 3.73 -30.41 11.20
N ALA A 233 3.89 -31.53 10.50
CA ALA A 233 5.01 -32.43 10.73
C ALA A 233 6.36 -31.75 10.48
N TRP A 234 6.46 -30.95 9.41
CA TRP A 234 7.63 -30.15 9.12
C TRP A 234 7.91 -29.10 10.22
N LEU A 235 6.89 -28.34 10.67
CA LEU A 235 7.04 -27.39 11.77
C LEU A 235 7.56 -28.06 13.05
N LYS A 236 7.05 -29.24 13.38
CA LYS A 236 7.53 -30.04 14.51
C LYS A 236 9.02 -30.39 14.35
N GLY A 237 9.44 -30.74 13.14
CA GLY A 237 10.85 -30.98 12.81
C GLY A 237 11.70 -29.72 12.97
N VAL A 238 11.22 -28.58 12.44
CA VAL A 238 11.91 -27.28 12.60
C VAL A 238 12.11 -26.93 14.07
N VAL A 239 11.08 -27.08 14.90
CA VAL A 239 11.17 -26.82 16.35
C VAL A 239 12.21 -27.76 17.02
N ALA A 240 12.22 -29.05 16.65
CA ALA A 240 13.20 -30.01 17.17
C ALA A 240 14.65 -29.69 16.73
N ASN A 241 14.81 -28.96 15.65
CA ASN A 241 16.11 -28.60 15.06
C ASN A 241 16.63 -27.25 15.53
N LEU A 242 15.89 -26.52 16.38
CA LEU A 242 16.35 -25.24 16.90
C LEU A 242 17.61 -25.38 17.77
N ALA A 243 18.60 -24.54 17.51
CA ALA A 243 19.82 -24.43 18.34
C ALA A 243 19.53 -23.76 19.70
N ARG A 244 18.52 -22.91 19.72
CA ARG A 244 18.07 -22.16 20.89
C ARG A 244 16.61 -21.72 20.74
N PRO A 245 15.93 -21.32 21.82
CA PRO A 245 14.62 -20.70 21.71
C PRO A 245 14.62 -19.49 20.76
N PRO A 246 13.56 -19.25 19.99
CA PRO A 246 13.44 -18.09 19.10
C PRO A 246 13.64 -16.78 19.86
N LYS A 247 14.50 -15.90 19.36
CA LYS A 247 14.76 -14.56 19.92
C LYS A 247 15.31 -13.62 18.87
N GLY A 248 15.08 -12.31 19.02
CA GLY A 248 15.63 -11.27 18.17
C GLY A 248 15.00 -11.21 16.76
N GLY A 249 15.55 -10.36 15.92
CA GLY A 249 15.15 -10.16 14.53
C GLY A 249 16.03 -10.91 13.54
N ASP A 250 15.77 -10.75 12.24
CA ASP A 250 16.50 -11.46 11.17
C ASP A 250 18.00 -11.09 11.15
N THR A 251 18.36 -9.83 11.44
CA THR A 251 19.78 -9.44 11.57
C THR A 251 20.47 -10.20 12.68
N ASP A 252 19.80 -10.42 13.82
CA ASP A 252 20.36 -11.16 14.95
C ASP A 252 20.59 -12.63 14.59
N GLN A 253 19.70 -13.22 13.76
CA GLN A 253 19.89 -14.59 13.28
C GLN A 253 21.11 -14.70 12.36
N ILE A 254 21.30 -13.76 11.43
CA ILE A 254 22.49 -13.75 10.55
C ILE A 254 23.77 -13.62 11.36
N ARG A 255 23.80 -12.73 12.35
CA ARG A 255 24.96 -12.54 13.25
C ARG A 255 25.20 -13.77 14.12
N ALA A 256 24.15 -14.45 14.59
CA ALA A 256 24.26 -15.68 15.36
C ALA A 256 24.92 -16.81 14.54
N VAL A 257 24.57 -16.93 13.23
CA VAL A 257 25.22 -17.86 12.31
C VAL A 257 26.71 -17.53 12.13
N ALA A 258 27.05 -16.26 11.92
CA ALA A 258 28.44 -15.84 11.78
C ALA A 258 29.27 -16.04 13.05
N ALA A 259 28.65 -15.91 14.23
CA ALA A 259 29.26 -16.17 15.54
C ALA A 259 29.35 -17.66 15.91
N GLY A 260 28.66 -18.54 15.17
CA GLY A 260 28.63 -19.98 15.40
C GLY A 260 27.71 -20.42 16.57
N GLU A 261 26.78 -19.55 17.00
CA GLU A 261 25.71 -19.89 17.95
C GLU A 261 24.69 -20.88 17.30
N CYS A 262 24.52 -20.79 15.99
CA CYS A 262 23.81 -21.72 15.15
C CYS A 262 24.50 -21.80 13.78
N ASP A 263 24.12 -22.74 12.96
CA ASP A 263 24.76 -22.95 11.66
C ASP A 263 23.84 -22.51 10.49
N ILE A 264 22.54 -22.41 10.73
CA ILE A 264 21.49 -22.11 9.75
C ILE A 264 20.54 -21.06 10.31
N ALA A 265 20.12 -20.13 9.48
CA ALA A 265 19.07 -19.16 9.82
C ALA A 265 18.08 -18.93 8.66
N VAL A 266 16.82 -18.65 9.00
CA VAL A 266 15.79 -18.24 8.03
C VAL A 266 15.57 -16.74 8.17
N THR A 267 15.80 -15.98 7.10
CA THR A 267 15.77 -14.52 7.16
C THR A 267 15.18 -13.92 5.89
N ASN A 268 14.69 -12.67 5.95
CA ASN A 268 14.41 -11.93 4.73
C ASN A 268 15.73 -11.45 4.08
N SER A 269 15.79 -11.54 2.79
CA SER A 269 16.98 -11.26 1.96
C SER A 269 17.58 -9.87 2.17
N TYR A 270 16.77 -8.84 2.35
CA TYR A 270 17.24 -7.46 2.47
C TYR A 270 18.09 -7.22 3.75
N TYR A 271 17.93 -8.05 4.78
CA TYR A 271 18.79 -7.95 5.97
C TYR A 271 20.23 -8.36 5.67
N LEU A 272 20.42 -9.46 4.93
CA LEU A 272 21.75 -9.86 4.50
C LEU A 272 22.32 -8.84 3.49
N ALA A 273 21.51 -8.39 2.52
CA ALA A 273 21.94 -7.38 1.57
C ALA A 273 22.40 -6.08 2.25
N ARG A 274 21.73 -5.67 3.34
CA ARG A 274 22.14 -4.52 4.15
C ARG A 274 23.50 -4.75 4.83
N ILE A 275 23.74 -5.92 5.39
CA ILE A 275 25.03 -6.31 5.98
C ILE A 275 26.13 -6.29 4.92
N MET A 276 25.87 -6.86 3.72
CA MET A 276 26.82 -6.89 2.61
C MET A 276 27.19 -5.50 2.07
N ARG A 277 26.30 -4.52 2.19
CA ARG A 277 26.51 -3.13 1.77
C ARG A 277 27.06 -2.22 2.85
N SER A 278 27.21 -2.72 4.05
CA SER A 278 27.73 -1.95 5.18
C SER A 278 29.24 -1.78 5.10
N ASP A 279 29.71 -0.57 5.42
CA ASP A 279 31.14 -0.29 5.52
C ASP A 279 31.74 -0.66 6.88
N LYS A 280 30.91 -1.05 7.85
CA LYS A 280 31.32 -1.40 9.20
C LYS A 280 32.14 -2.69 9.19
N PRO A 281 33.31 -2.71 9.87
CA PRO A 281 34.17 -3.90 9.94
C PRO A 281 33.45 -5.14 10.46
N GLU A 282 32.58 -4.99 11.46
CA GLU A 282 31.80 -6.08 12.04
C GLU A 282 30.80 -6.69 11.05
N ASP A 283 30.18 -5.89 10.16
CA ASP A 283 29.27 -6.39 9.13
C ASP A 283 30.04 -7.08 7.99
N LYS A 284 31.22 -6.57 7.63
CA LYS A 284 32.13 -7.23 6.67
C LYS A 284 32.59 -8.60 7.19
N ASP A 285 32.91 -8.71 8.47
CA ASP A 285 33.25 -9.99 9.11
C ASP A 285 32.06 -10.97 9.04
N VAL A 286 30.86 -10.53 9.39
CA VAL A 286 29.65 -11.35 9.27
C VAL A 286 29.44 -11.82 7.82
N ALA A 287 29.47 -10.92 6.85
CA ALA A 287 29.29 -11.25 5.44
C ALA A 287 30.34 -12.25 4.93
N SER A 288 31.57 -12.19 5.49
CA SER A 288 32.66 -13.11 5.11
C SER A 288 32.42 -14.56 5.55
N LYS A 289 31.63 -14.80 6.61
CA LYS A 289 31.40 -16.10 7.25
C LYS A 289 30.15 -16.82 6.77
N VAL A 290 29.18 -16.08 6.23
CA VAL A 290 27.89 -16.63 5.84
C VAL A 290 27.74 -16.74 4.32
N ALA A 291 26.86 -17.65 3.89
CA ALA A 291 26.37 -17.71 2.53
C ALA A 291 24.84 -17.81 2.53
N VAL A 292 24.23 -17.69 1.37
CA VAL A 292 22.77 -17.66 1.21
C VAL A 292 22.31 -18.67 0.17
N VAL A 293 21.17 -19.29 0.45
CA VAL A 293 20.40 -20.11 -0.49
C VAL A 293 19.04 -19.48 -0.71
N PHE A 294 18.63 -19.45 -1.97
CA PHE A 294 17.25 -19.26 -2.38
C PHE A 294 16.62 -20.64 -2.47
N PRO A 295 15.77 -21.06 -1.49
CA PRO A 295 15.35 -22.45 -1.40
C PRO A 295 14.43 -22.89 -2.53
N ASN A 296 14.27 -24.20 -2.69
CA ASN A 296 13.30 -24.85 -3.57
C ASN A 296 13.47 -24.54 -5.08
N GLN A 297 14.70 -24.26 -5.55
CA GLN A 297 14.93 -23.92 -6.94
C GLN A 297 14.57 -25.05 -7.92
N GLN A 298 14.65 -26.32 -7.47
CA GLN A 298 14.28 -27.50 -8.25
C GLN A 298 12.81 -27.95 -8.04
N SER A 299 12.08 -27.27 -7.14
CA SER A 299 10.69 -27.57 -6.85
C SER A 299 9.78 -26.35 -7.03
N TRP A 300 9.07 -25.90 -6.02
CA TRP A 300 8.07 -24.81 -6.12
C TRP A 300 8.65 -23.39 -6.12
N GLY A 301 9.94 -23.23 -5.81
CA GLY A 301 10.63 -21.93 -5.83
C GLY A 301 10.70 -21.28 -4.44
N THR A 302 11.44 -20.18 -4.36
CA THR A 302 11.61 -19.43 -3.12
C THR A 302 10.36 -18.64 -2.75
N HIS A 303 9.94 -18.72 -1.48
CA HIS A 303 8.85 -17.88 -0.96
C HIS A 303 9.18 -16.40 -1.06
N MET A 304 8.31 -15.65 -1.72
CA MET A 304 8.39 -14.21 -1.86
C MET A 304 7.30 -13.54 -1.03
N ASN A 305 7.71 -12.67 -0.13
CA ASN A 305 6.77 -11.83 0.61
C ASN A 305 6.79 -10.39 0.07
N ILE A 306 5.82 -9.58 0.44
CA ILE A 306 5.61 -8.24 -0.09
C ILE A 306 5.61 -7.16 1.01
N ALA A 307 5.97 -5.94 0.64
CA ALA A 307 5.37 -4.75 1.24
C ALA A 307 4.32 -4.23 0.27
N GLY A 308 3.17 -3.89 0.77
CA GLY A 308 2.06 -3.49 -0.09
C GLY A 308 1.32 -2.27 0.43
N GLY A 309 0.48 -1.72 -0.42
CA GLY A 309 -0.31 -0.54 -0.16
C GLY A 309 -1.78 -0.72 -0.50
N ALA A 310 -2.62 -0.01 0.24
CA ALA A 310 -4.06 0.03 0.07
C ALA A 310 -4.58 1.46 0.23
N VAL A 311 -5.71 1.76 -0.37
CA VAL A 311 -6.49 2.96 -0.03
C VAL A 311 -7.28 2.68 1.24
N ALA A 312 -7.25 3.60 2.19
CA ALA A 312 -8.01 3.46 3.44
C ALA A 312 -9.52 3.48 3.16
N ARG A 313 -10.28 2.65 3.87
CA ARG A 313 -11.74 2.49 3.69
C ARG A 313 -12.51 3.80 3.65
N TYR A 314 -12.13 4.75 4.49
CA TYR A 314 -12.82 6.03 4.66
C TYR A 314 -12.01 7.22 4.16
N SER A 315 -11.04 6.98 3.25
CA SER A 315 -10.24 8.05 2.65
C SER A 315 -11.11 9.14 2.05
N LYS A 316 -10.78 10.39 2.38
CA LYS A 316 -11.40 11.59 1.81
C LYS A 316 -10.68 12.11 0.58
N ASN A 317 -9.43 11.64 0.35
CA ASN A 317 -8.57 12.04 -0.76
C ASN A 317 -8.28 10.86 -1.70
N GLN A 318 -9.30 10.04 -2.03
CA GLN A 318 -9.15 8.78 -2.76
C GLN A 318 -8.37 8.93 -4.08
N ALA A 319 -8.62 9.99 -4.85
CA ALA A 319 -7.90 10.24 -6.10
C ALA A 319 -6.40 10.46 -5.88
N ASN A 320 -6.01 11.20 -4.84
CA ASN A 320 -4.62 11.42 -4.48
C ASN A 320 -3.98 10.13 -3.93
N ALA A 321 -4.75 9.33 -3.16
CA ALA A 321 -4.30 8.03 -2.65
C ALA A 321 -3.99 7.05 -3.79
N VAL A 322 -4.85 6.97 -4.82
CA VAL A 322 -4.60 6.16 -6.01
C VAL A 322 -3.36 6.64 -6.75
N LYS A 323 -3.22 7.95 -7.01
CA LYS A 323 -2.01 8.52 -7.63
C LYS A 323 -0.73 8.19 -6.86
N PHE A 324 -0.80 8.18 -5.52
CA PHE A 324 0.35 7.82 -4.70
C PHE A 324 0.73 6.34 -4.87
N LEU A 325 -0.24 5.43 -4.86
CA LEU A 325 0.02 4.00 -5.12
C LEU A 325 0.56 3.77 -6.53
N GLU A 326 0.01 4.45 -7.54
CA GLU A 326 0.51 4.41 -8.93
C GLU A 326 1.95 4.92 -9.04
N TYR A 327 2.28 6.01 -8.33
CA TYR A 327 3.66 6.49 -8.25
C TYR A 327 4.58 5.45 -7.63
N LEU A 328 4.18 4.78 -6.53
CA LEU A 328 4.99 3.73 -5.90
C LEU A 328 5.18 2.51 -6.81
N ALA A 329 4.26 2.27 -7.76
CA ALA A 329 4.41 1.23 -8.79
C ALA A 329 5.21 1.71 -10.02
N SER A 330 5.58 2.98 -10.12
CA SER A 330 6.35 3.53 -11.24
C SER A 330 7.79 3.00 -11.27
N PRO A 331 8.45 2.95 -12.44
CA PRO A 331 9.85 2.50 -12.54
C PRO A 331 10.80 3.26 -11.61
N THR A 332 10.59 4.57 -11.44
CA THR A 332 11.41 5.42 -10.54
C THR A 332 11.33 4.94 -9.09
N ALA A 333 10.12 4.77 -8.57
CA ALA A 333 9.92 4.31 -7.19
C ALA A 333 10.37 2.85 -7.01
N GLN A 334 10.14 1.99 -8.01
CA GLN A 334 10.55 0.59 -7.99
C GLN A 334 12.08 0.42 -7.96
N ASN A 335 12.81 1.22 -8.73
CA ASN A 335 14.28 1.27 -8.68
C ASN A 335 14.77 1.77 -7.32
N TYR A 336 14.04 2.70 -6.71
CA TYR A 336 14.35 3.16 -5.37
C TYR A 336 14.20 2.07 -4.30
N PHE A 337 13.11 1.27 -4.33
CA PHE A 337 12.95 0.11 -3.44
C PHE A 337 14.13 -0.85 -3.58
N ALA A 338 14.60 -1.09 -4.81
CA ALA A 338 15.73 -1.95 -5.04
C ALA A 338 17.04 -1.39 -4.47
N ASN A 339 17.37 -0.15 -4.79
CA ASN A 339 18.67 0.45 -4.47
C ASN A 339 18.73 1.05 -3.05
N GLY A 340 17.64 1.64 -2.58
CA GLY A 340 17.55 2.23 -1.24
C GLY A 340 17.28 1.20 -0.14
N ASN A 341 16.36 0.27 -0.38
CA ASN A 341 15.85 -0.63 0.64
C ASN A 341 16.33 -2.09 0.50
N ASN A 342 17.04 -2.41 -0.57
CA ASN A 342 17.50 -3.77 -0.88
C ASN A 342 16.33 -4.77 -1.07
N GLU A 343 15.21 -4.30 -1.59
CA GLU A 343 14.04 -5.11 -1.93
C GLU A 343 13.95 -5.27 -3.44
N TRP A 344 13.41 -6.39 -3.93
CA TRP A 344 13.16 -6.52 -5.38
C TRP A 344 11.93 -5.70 -5.79
N PRO A 345 11.95 -5.12 -6.99
CA PRO A 345 10.77 -4.50 -7.56
C PRO A 345 9.60 -5.49 -7.65
N ALA A 346 8.38 -5.01 -7.38
CA ALA A 346 7.16 -5.77 -7.63
C ALA A 346 6.61 -5.54 -9.04
N ALA A 347 6.92 -4.38 -9.64
CA ALA A 347 6.41 -4.04 -10.97
C ALA A 347 7.12 -4.83 -12.08
N LYS A 348 6.32 -5.26 -13.05
CA LYS A 348 6.78 -5.97 -14.24
C LYS A 348 7.81 -5.14 -15.03
N GLY A 349 8.84 -5.80 -15.54
CA GLY A 349 9.83 -5.18 -16.41
C GLY A 349 10.87 -4.31 -15.69
N VAL A 350 10.77 -4.10 -14.38
CA VAL A 350 11.79 -3.39 -13.61
C VAL A 350 12.78 -4.40 -13.04
N VAL A 351 14.05 -4.25 -13.41
CA VAL A 351 15.13 -5.13 -12.96
C VAL A 351 15.97 -4.40 -11.92
N SER A 352 16.27 -5.09 -10.81
CA SER A 352 17.14 -4.55 -9.77
C SER A 352 18.62 -4.56 -10.21
N GLU A 353 19.27 -3.42 -10.12
CA GLU A 353 20.72 -3.29 -10.31
C GLU A 353 21.50 -3.27 -8.99
N ASN A 354 20.83 -3.52 -7.86
CA ASN A 354 21.46 -3.53 -6.56
C ASN A 354 22.58 -4.58 -6.49
N PRO A 355 23.83 -4.17 -6.21
CA PRO A 355 24.98 -5.07 -6.26
C PRO A 355 24.90 -6.20 -5.23
N ALA A 356 24.33 -5.94 -4.04
CA ALA A 356 24.18 -6.98 -3.01
C ALA A 356 23.13 -8.02 -3.41
N LEU A 357 21.99 -7.60 -3.97
CA LEU A 357 20.96 -8.53 -4.47
C LEU A 357 21.52 -9.37 -5.62
N ARG A 358 22.27 -8.78 -6.53
CA ARG A 358 22.95 -9.51 -7.61
C ARG A 358 23.99 -10.49 -7.08
N ALA A 359 24.81 -10.07 -6.10
CA ALA A 359 25.81 -10.95 -5.50
C ALA A 359 25.16 -12.15 -4.79
N MET A 360 24.04 -11.96 -4.09
CA MET A 360 23.31 -13.04 -3.42
C MET A 360 22.79 -14.11 -4.38
N THR A 361 22.41 -13.72 -5.60
CA THR A 361 21.91 -14.65 -6.63
C THR A 361 23.01 -15.13 -7.60
N GLY A 362 24.26 -14.73 -7.40
CA GLY A 362 25.34 -14.98 -8.37
C GLY A 362 25.10 -14.29 -9.72
N GLY A 363 24.30 -13.23 -9.75
CA GLY A 363 23.93 -12.50 -10.96
C GLY A 363 22.91 -13.21 -11.86
N GLN A 364 22.37 -14.34 -11.41
CA GLN A 364 21.38 -15.11 -12.16
C GLN A 364 19.96 -14.90 -11.61
N PRO A 365 18.92 -15.03 -12.43
CA PRO A 365 17.55 -15.13 -11.96
C PRO A 365 17.38 -16.36 -11.06
N PHE A 366 16.55 -16.24 -10.03
CA PHE A 366 16.13 -17.37 -9.22
C PHE A 366 14.63 -17.64 -9.42
N LYS A 367 14.22 -18.90 -9.23
CA LYS A 367 12.82 -19.29 -9.28
C LYS A 367 12.12 -18.84 -7.99
N SER A 368 11.13 -17.97 -8.12
CA SER A 368 10.19 -17.62 -7.06
C SER A 368 8.94 -18.50 -7.16
N GLU A 369 8.25 -18.72 -6.04
CA GLU A 369 6.96 -19.38 -6.05
C GLU A 369 5.92 -18.55 -6.84
N THR A 370 4.90 -19.21 -7.34
CA THR A 370 3.87 -18.60 -8.19
C THR A 370 2.48 -18.56 -7.56
N ILE A 371 2.34 -19.07 -6.32
CA ILE A 371 1.05 -19.01 -5.61
C ILE A 371 0.64 -17.53 -5.43
N PRO A 372 -0.68 -17.24 -5.51
CA PRO A 372 -1.16 -15.93 -5.14
C PRO A 372 -0.81 -15.63 -3.69
N ILE A 373 -0.20 -14.49 -3.43
CA ILE A 373 0.21 -14.12 -2.07
C ILE A 373 -1.00 -14.00 -1.11
N SER A 374 -2.22 -13.80 -1.62
CA SER A 374 -3.46 -13.87 -0.84
C SER A 374 -3.73 -15.26 -0.27
N ALA A 375 -3.33 -16.35 -0.96
CA ALA A 375 -3.48 -17.72 -0.46
C ALA A 375 -2.69 -17.94 0.84
N VAL A 376 -1.52 -17.30 0.95
CA VAL A 376 -0.72 -17.31 2.20
C VAL A 376 -1.54 -16.78 3.38
N GLY A 377 -2.29 -15.69 3.17
CA GLY A 377 -3.15 -15.10 4.20
C GLY A 377 -4.29 -16.03 4.64
N GLU A 378 -4.85 -16.80 3.72
CA GLU A 378 -5.96 -17.74 3.98
C GLU A 378 -5.55 -18.86 4.96
N HIS A 379 -4.27 -19.23 4.98
CA HIS A 379 -3.75 -20.26 5.89
C HIS A 379 -3.44 -19.73 7.31
N MET A 380 -3.43 -18.41 7.55
CA MET A 380 -3.02 -17.85 8.85
C MET A 380 -3.71 -18.46 10.07
N PRO A 381 -5.04 -18.65 10.11
CA PRO A 381 -5.69 -19.26 11.27
C PRO A 381 -5.19 -20.67 11.55
N LYS A 382 -4.99 -21.46 10.50
CA LYS A 382 -4.48 -22.84 10.63
C LYS A 382 -3.00 -22.87 11.04
N VAL A 383 -2.20 -22.00 10.46
CA VAL A 383 -0.78 -21.83 10.83
C VAL A 383 -0.65 -21.50 12.32
N GLN A 384 -1.44 -20.56 12.83
CA GLN A 384 -1.41 -20.23 14.26
C GLN A 384 -1.76 -21.46 15.13
N GLN A 385 -2.79 -22.21 14.76
CA GLN A 385 -3.15 -23.44 15.47
C GLN A 385 -2.03 -24.50 15.44
N MET A 386 -1.36 -24.65 14.30
CA MET A 386 -0.21 -25.57 14.19
C MET A 386 0.94 -25.11 15.09
N LEU A 387 1.27 -23.82 15.10
CA LEU A 387 2.31 -23.26 15.98
C LEU A 387 2.02 -23.55 17.46
N ASP A 388 0.77 -23.35 17.88
CA ASP A 388 0.32 -23.62 19.25
C ASP A 388 0.50 -25.11 19.61
N ARG A 389 0.12 -26.03 18.69
CA ARG A 389 0.26 -27.49 18.89
C ARG A 389 1.71 -27.96 18.96
N VAL A 390 2.59 -27.38 18.15
CA VAL A 390 4.03 -27.76 18.13
C VAL A 390 4.88 -26.98 19.12
N GLY A 391 4.30 -26.01 19.83
CA GLY A 391 4.99 -25.19 20.81
C GLY A 391 6.00 -24.20 20.22
N PHE A 392 5.79 -23.76 19.00
CA PHE A 392 6.67 -22.80 18.33
C PHE A 392 6.27 -21.36 18.72
N LYS A 393 6.95 -20.79 19.68
CA LYS A 393 6.68 -19.44 20.21
C LYS A 393 7.39 -18.34 19.44
#